data_9e26b646387d8ca35bc97c98ccefba02
#
_entry.id   9e26b646387d8ca35bc97c98ccefba02
#
_cell.length_a   1.000
_cell.length_b   1.000
_cell.length_c   1.000
_cell.angle_alpha   90.00
_cell.angle_beta   90.00
_cell.angle_gamma   90.00
#
_symmetry.space_group_name_H-M   'P 1'
#
loop_
_entity.id
_entity.type
_entity.pdbx_description
1 polymer ?
#
loop_
_entity_poly.entity_id
_entity_poly.type
_entity_poly.pdbx_seq_one_letter_code
_entity_poly.pdbx_strand_id
1 'polypeptide(L)'
;MYKSEYNVSGMTCQGCVNSIKNKIETDDRVISATIDLQSSTLNLESIKEINVDDLNFIIRDLKKYSVSNLNSFIKKSDNISTLKKISPLIVSLLIVIILSVIPQIKYSFSVEDFMKYLMGYFFVIFSLFKLINVKGFANSFSNYDIIASKVSVYGKLYPFIELFLGICFLLGYLLIYVNILTFLVLSIGSIGIWNALRNNNRLECACLGSSLSLPLTPVTLVENLIMAAMALYMITKLM
;
A
#
# COMPACT_ATOMS: atom_id res chain seq x y z
N MET A 1 28.10 24.54 17.59
CA MET A 1 27.62 23.19 17.65
C MET A 1 26.53 23.08 16.59
N TYR A 2 26.74 22.26 15.57
CA TYR A 2 25.83 22.08 14.44
C TYR A 2 25.04 20.80 14.66
N LYS A 3 23.71 20.88 14.48
CA LYS A 3 22.82 19.71 14.48
C LYS A 3 22.26 19.54 13.08
N SER A 4 22.46 18.39 12.49
CA SER A 4 22.03 18.08 11.13
C SER A 4 21.38 16.71 11.07
N GLU A 5 20.33 16.60 10.26
CA GLU A 5 19.63 15.34 10.02
C GLU A 5 19.83 14.89 8.58
N TYR A 6 20.15 13.61 8.42
CA TYR A 6 20.37 12.96 7.13
C TYR A 6 19.58 11.67 7.03
N ASN A 7 19.36 11.20 5.81
CA ASN A 7 18.80 9.88 5.57
C ASN A 7 19.93 8.91 5.18
N VAL A 8 19.89 7.69 5.74
CA VAL A 8 20.87 6.63 5.46
C VAL A 8 20.18 5.46 4.80
N SER A 9 20.55 5.15 3.57
CA SER A 9 20.01 4.00 2.83
C SER A 9 20.92 2.78 2.90
N GLY A 10 20.32 1.59 2.73
CA GLY A 10 21.04 0.30 2.71
C GLY A 10 21.11 -0.42 4.05
N MET A 11 20.60 0.16 5.15
CA MET A 11 20.53 -0.49 6.46
C MET A 11 19.42 -1.54 6.50
N THR A 12 19.72 -2.71 7.06
CA THR A 12 18.74 -3.82 7.19
C THR A 12 18.71 -4.42 8.59
N CYS A 13 19.64 -4.08 9.46
CA CYS A 13 19.75 -4.64 10.81
C CYS A 13 20.52 -3.71 11.76
N GLN A 14 20.44 -3.97 13.06
CA GLN A 14 21.15 -3.17 14.09
C GLN A 14 22.66 -3.23 13.94
N GLY A 15 23.23 -4.30 13.40
CA GLY A 15 24.66 -4.39 13.09
C GLY A 15 25.09 -3.38 12.03
N CYS A 16 24.22 -3.09 11.04
CA CYS A 16 24.44 -2.07 10.04
C CYS A 16 24.51 -0.66 10.68
N VAL A 17 23.59 -0.37 11.60
CA VAL A 17 23.54 0.87 12.36
C VAL A 17 24.83 1.09 13.12
N ASN A 18 25.30 0.08 13.87
CA ASN A 18 26.52 0.16 14.67
C ASN A 18 27.76 0.37 13.78
N SER A 19 27.84 -0.31 12.63
CA SER A 19 28.97 -0.17 11.70
C SER A 19 29.07 1.25 11.13
N ILE A 20 27.95 1.83 10.75
CA ILE A 20 27.90 3.19 10.21
C ILE A 20 28.20 4.22 11.30
N LYS A 21 27.58 4.06 12.48
CA LYS A 21 27.78 4.93 13.63
C LYS A 21 29.27 5.00 14.01
N ASN A 22 29.89 3.83 14.25
CA ASN A 22 31.29 3.74 14.61
C ASN A 22 32.20 4.42 13.57
N LYS A 23 31.88 4.25 12.27
CA LYS A 23 32.68 4.84 11.20
C LYS A 23 32.53 6.37 11.14
N ILE A 24 31.34 6.90 11.36
CA ILE A 24 31.09 8.35 11.39
C ILE A 24 31.75 8.99 12.63
N GLU A 25 31.71 8.32 13.78
CA GLU A 25 32.30 8.80 15.02
C GLU A 25 33.86 8.74 15.02
N THR A 26 34.51 8.18 13.99
CA THR A 26 35.95 8.26 13.80
C THR A 26 36.45 9.61 13.24
N ASP A 27 35.54 10.45 12.75
CA ASP A 27 35.86 11.78 12.23
C ASP A 27 35.93 12.79 13.40
N ASP A 28 37.06 13.48 13.55
CA ASP A 28 37.33 14.46 14.63
C ASP A 28 36.32 15.62 14.68
N ARG A 29 35.58 15.85 13.62
CA ARG A 29 34.54 16.88 13.52
C ARG A 29 33.23 16.46 14.17
N VAL A 30 33.01 15.15 14.40
CA VAL A 30 31.77 14.59 14.93
C VAL A 30 31.82 14.49 16.45
N ILE A 31 30.82 15.01 17.13
CA ILE A 31 30.64 14.91 18.57
C ILE A 31 29.84 13.69 18.94
N SER A 32 28.72 13.49 18.26
CA SER A 32 27.83 12.32 18.44
C SER A 32 27.04 12.01 17.17
N ALA A 33 26.78 10.73 16.92
CA ALA A 33 25.92 10.25 15.87
C ALA A 33 24.87 9.29 16.43
N THR A 34 23.59 9.57 16.18
CA THR A 34 22.50 8.67 16.53
C THR A 34 21.75 8.28 15.27
N ILE A 35 21.55 6.96 15.08
CA ILE A 35 20.90 6.41 13.89
C ILE A 35 19.70 5.59 14.34
N ASP A 36 18.55 5.93 13.77
CA ASP A 36 17.32 5.15 13.93
C ASP A 36 17.12 4.25 12.69
N LEU A 37 17.04 2.94 12.93
CA LEU A 37 16.85 1.95 11.88
C LEU A 37 15.45 2.01 11.26
N GLN A 38 14.43 2.34 12.06
CA GLN A 38 13.03 2.34 11.59
C GLN A 38 12.75 3.52 10.65
N SER A 39 13.22 4.71 11.03
CA SER A 39 13.08 5.92 10.23
C SER A 39 14.21 6.10 9.20
N SER A 40 15.27 5.29 9.28
CA SER A 40 16.50 5.44 8.47
C SER A 40 17.14 6.82 8.60
N THR A 41 16.98 7.49 9.74
CA THR A 41 17.50 8.82 9.99
C THR A 41 18.80 8.79 10.79
N LEU A 42 19.76 9.62 10.39
CA LEU A 42 20.99 9.91 11.10
C LEU A 42 20.89 11.33 11.66
N ASN A 43 20.88 11.45 12.98
CA ASN A 43 21.05 12.73 13.68
C ASN A 43 22.52 12.89 14.05
N LEU A 44 23.14 13.94 13.52
CA LEU A 44 24.55 14.25 13.68
C LEU A 44 24.74 15.54 14.47
N GLU A 45 25.56 15.48 15.53
CA GLU A 45 26.05 16.65 16.20
C GLU A 45 27.55 16.81 15.90
N SER A 46 27.96 17.99 15.41
CA SER A 46 29.32 18.24 14.95
C SER A 46 29.83 19.61 15.36
N ILE A 47 31.18 19.77 15.37
CA ILE A 47 31.88 21.04 15.67
C ILE A 47 31.78 21.99 14.47
N LYS A 48 31.81 21.43 13.24
CA LYS A 48 31.69 22.16 11.97
C LYS A 48 30.59 21.55 11.13
N GLU A 49 30.04 22.32 10.22
CA GLU A 49 29.09 21.82 9.24
C GLU A 49 29.71 20.71 8.38
N ILE A 50 29.07 19.57 8.31
CA ILE A 50 29.51 18.42 7.53
C ILE A 50 28.46 18.19 6.41
N ASN A 51 28.93 18.20 5.16
CA ASN A 51 28.07 18.01 4.00
C ASN A 51 27.84 16.51 3.71
N VAL A 52 26.80 16.21 2.91
CA VAL A 52 26.49 14.84 2.49
C VAL A 52 27.66 14.16 1.78
N ASP A 53 28.40 14.90 0.97
CA ASP A 53 29.56 14.36 0.25
C ASP A 53 30.68 13.93 1.20
N ASP A 54 30.90 14.70 2.27
CA ASP A 54 31.86 14.35 3.34
C ASP A 54 31.42 13.05 4.05
N LEU A 55 30.12 12.94 4.41
CA LEU A 55 29.60 11.75 5.08
C LEU A 55 29.72 10.52 4.19
N ASN A 56 29.38 10.64 2.90
CA ASN A 56 29.56 9.56 1.94
C ASN A 56 31.03 9.18 1.74
N PHE A 57 31.95 10.15 1.84
CA PHE A 57 33.37 9.88 1.79
C PHE A 57 33.84 9.08 3.03
N ILE A 58 33.37 9.44 4.24
CA ILE A 58 33.69 8.76 5.49
C ILE A 58 33.24 7.30 5.46
N ILE A 59 32.02 7.04 4.93
CA ILE A 59 31.45 5.67 4.88
C ILE A 59 31.78 4.91 3.60
N ARG A 60 32.61 5.45 2.70
CA ARG A 60 32.93 4.89 1.37
C ARG A 60 33.41 3.42 1.42
N ASP A 61 34.17 3.09 2.48
CA ASP A 61 34.68 1.72 2.66
C ASP A 61 33.54 0.70 2.88
N LEU A 62 32.38 1.18 3.34
CA LEU A 62 31.20 0.35 3.61
C LEU A 62 30.27 0.25 2.38
N LYS A 63 30.77 0.24 1.17
CA LYS A 63 30.16 0.20 -0.20
C LYS A 63 28.63 -0.06 -0.34
N LYS A 64 27.97 -0.47 0.75
CA LYS A 64 26.56 -0.86 0.81
C LYS A 64 25.64 0.27 1.24
N TYR A 65 26.17 1.34 1.82
CA TYR A 65 25.39 2.41 2.45
C TYR A 65 25.61 3.74 1.73
N SER A 66 24.59 4.58 1.73
CA SER A 66 24.71 5.96 1.25
C SER A 66 23.94 6.92 2.13
N VAL A 67 24.49 8.11 2.34
CA VAL A 67 23.88 9.21 3.08
C VAL A 67 23.35 10.24 2.09
N SER A 68 22.19 10.84 2.40
CA SER A 68 21.56 11.88 1.59
C SER A 68 20.89 12.92 2.49
N ASN A 69 20.71 14.14 1.98
CA ASN A 69 20.00 15.19 2.71
C ASN A 69 18.55 14.80 2.95
N LEU A 70 18.04 14.99 4.15
CA LEU A 70 16.63 14.73 4.49
C LEU A 70 15.70 15.52 3.56
N ASN A 71 16.02 16.79 3.25
CA ASN A 71 15.24 17.64 2.34
C ASN A 71 15.30 17.25 0.86
N SER A 72 16.35 16.54 0.41
CA SER A 72 16.44 16.08 -0.98
C SER A 72 15.55 14.85 -1.25
N PHE A 73 15.31 14.04 -0.22
CA PHE A 73 14.38 12.90 -0.31
C PHE A 73 12.91 13.35 -0.32
N ILE A 74 12.56 14.36 0.48
CA ILE A 74 11.19 14.91 0.51
C ILE A 74 10.81 15.53 -0.84
N LYS A 75 11.77 16.15 -1.55
CA LYS A 75 11.48 16.87 -2.81
C LYS A 75 11.63 16.03 -4.09
N LYS A 76 12.38 14.92 -4.09
CA LYS A 76 12.62 14.10 -5.29
C LYS A 76 11.89 12.75 -5.28
N SER A 77 11.40 12.32 -4.09
CA SER A 77 10.67 11.05 -3.94
C SER A 77 9.17 11.18 -4.27
N ASP A 78 8.57 12.38 -4.13
CA ASP A 78 7.10 12.47 -4.08
C ASP A 78 6.39 12.43 -5.44
N ASN A 79 7.02 12.77 -6.57
CA ASN A 79 6.28 12.86 -7.83
C ASN A 79 6.57 11.77 -8.87
N ILE A 80 7.78 11.24 -8.97
CA ILE A 80 8.12 10.26 -10.01
C ILE A 80 8.11 8.83 -9.48
N SER A 81 8.51 8.61 -8.22
CA SER A 81 8.51 7.28 -7.62
C SER A 81 7.11 6.83 -7.22
N THR A 82 6.26 7.75 -6.78
CA THR A 82 4.86 7.47 -6.39
C THR A 82 4.03 7.06 -7.62
N LEU A 83 4.16 7.76 -8.74
CA LEU A 83 3.48 7.41 -10.00
C LEU A 83 3.91 6.03 -10.53
N LYS A 84 5.21 5.70 -10.48
CA LYS A 84 5.69 4.36 -10.85
C LYS A 84 5.18 3.26 -9.92
N LYS A 85 5.03 3.54 -8.64
CA LYS A 85 4.48 2.58 -7.66
C LYS A 85 2.97 2.39 -7.83
N ILE A 86 2.21 3.45 -8.17
CA ILE A 86 0.75 3.39 -8.34
C ILE A 86 0.37 2.92 -9.78
N SER A 87 1.30 2.97 -10.72
CA SER A 87 1.07 2.54 -12.12
C SER A 87 0.35 1.18 -12.25
N PRO A 88 0.75 0.08 -11.57
CA PRO A 88 0.04 -1.19 -11.72
C PRO A 88 -1.40 -1.15 -11.22
N LEU A 89 -1.71 -0.34 -10.22
CA LEU A 89 -3.08 -0.12 -9.74
C LEU A 89 -3.92 0.59 -10.81
N ILE A 90 -3.39 1.67 -11.40
CA ILE A 90 -4.09 2.42 -12.45
C ILE A 90 -4.32 1.53 -13.68
N VAL A 91 -3.32 0.76 -14.09
CA VAL A 91 -3.43 -0.16 -15.24
C VAL A 91 -4.49 -1.23 -14.98
N SER A 92 -4.51 -1.84 -13.78
CA SER A 92 -5.53 -2.84 -13.44
C SER A 92 -6.94 -2.25 -13.42
N LEU A 93 -7.13 -1.03 -12.92
CA LEU A 93 -8.41 -0.33 -12.95
C LEU A 93 -8.86 -0.01 -14.38
N LEU A 94 -7.97 0.44 -15.25
CA LEU A 94 -8.27 0.66 -16.67
C LEU A 94 -8.70 -0.62 -17.37
N ILE A 95 -8.01 -1.74 -17.10
CA ILE A 95 -8.38 -3.06 -17.64
C ILE A 95 -9.79 -3.45 -17.16
N VAL A 96 -10.08 -3.28 -15.87
CA VAL A 96 -11.42 -3.56 -15.31
C VAL A 96 -12.51 -2.75 -16.02
N ILE A 97 -12.28 -1.45 -16.21
CA ILE A 97 -13.26 -0.57 -16.91
C ILE A 97 -13.47 -1.03 -18.36
N ILE A 98 -12.40 -1.29 -19.09
CA ILE A 98 -12.48 -1.75 -20.50
C ILE A 98 -13.27 -3.08 -20.56
N LEU A 99 -12.92 -4.06 -19.74
CA LEU A 99 -13.61 -5.35 -19.69
C LEU A 99 -15.09 -5.21 -19.34
N SER A 100 -15.45 -4.21 -18.51
CA SER A 100 -16.86 -3.99 -18.12
C SER A 100 -17.72 -3.40 -19.24
N VAL A 101 -17.10 -2.70 -20.20
CA VAL A 101 -17.79 -2.12 -21.35
C VAL A 101 -17.98 -3.13 -22.49
N ILE A 102 -17.04 -4.07 -22.68
CA ILE A 102 -17.06 -5.05 -23.78
C ILE A 102 -18.39 -5.81 -23.91
N PRO A 103 -18.99 -6.38 -22.83
CA PRO A 103 -20.26 -7.10 -22.95
C PRO A 103 -21.41 -6.24 -23.42
N GLN A 104 -21.33 -4.92 -23.27
CA GLN A 104 -22.40 -3.97 -23.62
C GLN A 104 -22.30 -3.43 -25.04
N ILE A 105 -21.19 -3.65 -25.74
CA ILE A 105 -21.01 -3.18 -27.12
C ILE A 105 -22.07 -3.80 -28.06
N LYS A 106 -22.52 -5.00 -27.74
CA LYS A 106 -23.49 -5.76 -28.57
C LYS A 106 -24.95 -5.46 -28.21
N TYR A 107 -25.21 -4.90 -27.04
CA TYR A 107 -26.55 -4.62 -26.51
C TYR A 107 -26.67 -3.16 -26.14
N SER A 108 -27.89 -2.65 -25.90
CA SER A 108 -28.09 -1.30 -25.38
C SER A 108 -27.39 -1.15 -24.01
N PHE A 109 -26.70 -0.03 -23.81
CA PHE A 109 -25.99 0.27 -22.55
C PHE A 109 -26.97 0.30 -21.37
N SER A 110 -26.71 -0.51 -20.36
CA SER A 110 -27.41 -0.54 -19.09
C SER A 110 -26.44 -0.21 -17.96
N VAL A 111 -26.83 0.75 -17.12
CA VAL A 111 -26.01 1.15 -15.96
C VAL A 111 -25.88 0.00 -14.96
N GLU A 112 -26.95 -0.76 -14.77
CA GLU A 112 -26.99 -1.93 -13.87
C GLU A 112 -26.04 -3.02 -14.35
N ASP A 113 -26.05 -3.34 -15.64
CA ASP A 113 -25.12 -4.32 -16.21
C ASP A 113 -23.68 -3.82 -16.16
N PHE A 114 -23.45 -2.53 -16.42
CA PHE A 114 -22.10 -1.96 -16.28
C PHE A 114 -21.59 -2.11 -14.85
N MET A 115 -22.37 -1.75 -13.84
CA MET A 115 -21.99 -1.90 -12.43
C MET A 115 -21.72 -3.36 -12.06
N LYS A 116 -22.57 -4.27 -12.52
CA LYS A 116 -22.42 -5.72 -12.30
C LYS A 116 -21.09 -6.23 -12.86
N TYR A 117 -20.77 -5.93 -14.12
CA TYR A 117 -19.51 -6.33 -14.74
C TYR A 117 -18.31 -5.63 -14.14
N LEU A 118 -18.42 -4.35 -13.78
CA LEU A 118 -17.36 -3.59 -13.13
C LEU A 118 -16.98 -4.24 -11.79
N MET A 119 -17.95 -4.50 -10.92
CA MET A 119 -17.73 -5.17 -9.64
C MET A 119 -17.19 -6.59 -9.84
N GLY A 120 -17.73 -7.34 -10.81
CA GLY A 120 -17.29 -8.69 -11.12
C GLY A 120 -15.81 -8.75 -11.53
N TYR A 121 -15.42 -7.99 -12.54
CA TYR A 121 -14.02 -7.96 -13.01
C TYR A 121 -13.08 -7.37 -11.96
N PHE A 122 -13.51 -6.35 -11.22
CA PHE A 122 -12.72 -5.80 -10.12
C PHE A 122 -12.39 -6.88 -9.09
N PHE A 123 -13.38 -7.57 -8.55
CA PHE A 123 -13.15 -8.61 -7.56
C PHE A 123 -12.30 -9.76 -8.08
N VAL A 124 -12.53 -10.23 -9.31
CA VAL A 124 -11.73 -11.31 -9.90
C VAL A 124 -10.28 -10.88 -10.04
N ILE A 125 -10.00 -9.74 -10.66
CA ILE A 125 -8.63 -9.31 -10.94
C ILE A 125 -7.87 -9.03 -9.63
N PHE A 126 -8.47 -8.30 -8.70
CA PHE A 126 -7.81 -7.95 -7.44
C PHE A 126 -7.66 -9.15 -6.50
N SER A 127 -8.60 -10.10 -6.51
CA SER A 127 -8.43 -11.35 -5.76
C SER A 127 -7.28 -12.20 -6.31
N LEU A 128 -7.10 -12.28 -7.62
CA LEU A 128 -5.98 -13.01 -8.23
C LEU A 128 -4.63 -12.46 -7.78
N PHE A 129 -4.46 -11.12 -7.71
CA PHE A 129 -3.23 -10.53 -7.18
C PHE A 129 -2.99 -10.93 -5.71
N LYS A 130 -4.03 -10.98 -4.89
CA LYS A 130 -3.94 -11.40 -3.48
C LYS A 130 -3.63 -12.89 -3.34
N LEU A 131 -4.13 -13.72 -4.26
CA LEU A 131 -3.90 -15.17 -4.28
C LEU A 131 -2.47 -15.56 -4.65
N ILE A 132 -1.69 -14.71 -5.33
CA ILE A 132 -0.28 -14.97 -5.63
C ILE A 132 0.53 -15.17 -4.33
N ASN A 133 0.21 -14.42 -3.28
CA ASN A 133 0.86 -14.57 -1.97
C ASN A 133 -0.13 -14.36 -0.83
N VAL A 134 -0.96 -15.37 -0.58
CA VAL A 134 -2.03 -15.34 0.44
C VAL A 134 -1.48 -15.05 1.85
N LYS A 135 -0.31 -15.60 2.21
CA LYS A 135 0.29 -15.38 3.53
C LYS A 135 0.74 -13.93 3.71
N GLY A 136 1.43 -13.39 2.72
CA GLY A 136 1.87 -11.99 2.74
C GLY A 136 0.67 -11.03 2.74
N PHE A 137 -0.34 -11.31 1.92
CA PHE A 137 -1.60 -10.57 1.94
C PHE A 137 -2.25 -10.58 3.33
N ALA A 138 -2.46 -11.77 3.92
CA ALA A 138 -3.13 -11.89 5.22
C ALA A 138 -2.38 -11.15 6.33
N ASN A 139 -1.04 -11.15 6.31
CA ASN A 139 -0.22 -10.42 7.27
C ASN A 139 -0.40 -8.90 7.13
N SER A 140 -0.34 -8.37 5.91
CA SER A 140 -0.54 -6.92 5.67
C SER A 140 -1.99 -6.50 5.98
N PHE A 141 -2.97 -7.33 5.59
CA PHE A 141 -4.39 -7.08 5.80
C PHE A 141 -4.77 -7.06 7.28
N SER A 142 -4.19 -7.95 8.10
CA SER A 142 -4.43 -8.00 9.55
C SER A 142 -3.96 -6.74 10.30
N ASN A 143 -3.09 -5.92 9.71
CA ASN A 143 -2.62 -4.70 10.35
C ASN A 143 -3.67 -3.57 10.35
N TYR A 144 -4.68 -3.64 9.49
CA TYR A 144 -5.69 -2.58 9.42
C TYR A 144 -7.15 -3.07 9.39
N ASP A 145 -7.42 -4.32 9.00
CA ASP A 145 -8.79 -4.84 9.01
C ASP A 145 -9.22 -5.30 10.40
N ILE A 146 -10.45 -4.92 10.80
CA ILE A 146 -10.98 -5.15 12.14
C ILE A 146 -11.17 -6.63 12.45
N ILE A 147 -11.57 -7.43 11.45
CA ILE A 147 -11.83 -8.87 11.62
C ILE A 147 -10.52 -9.64 11.47
N ALA A 148 -9.73 -9.35 10.46
CA ALA A 148 -8.48 -10.04 10.19
C ALA A 148 -7.46 -9.88 11.33
N SER A 149 -7.47 -8.75 12.03
CA SER A 149 -6.62 -8.50 13.21
C SER A 149 -6.93 -9.44 14.37
N LYS A 150 -8.17 -9.93 14.48
CA LYS A 150 -8.62 -10.84 15.53
C LYS A 150 -8.65 -12.30 15.08
N VAL A 151 -8.94 -12.55 13.80
CA VAL A 151 -9.15 -13.86 13.23
C VAL A 151 -8.24 -14.07 12.02
N SER A 152 -7.06 -14.64 12.25
CA SER A 152 -6.05 -14.86 11.20
C SER A 152 -6.54 -15.70 10.02
N VAL A 153 -7.48 -16.64 10.26
CA VAL A 153 -8.08 -17.47 9.21
C VAL A 153 -8.89 -16.62 8.22
N TYR A 154 -9.60 -15.60 8.71
CA TYR A 154 -10.36 -14.69 7.86
C TYR A 154 -9.46 -13.95 6.85
N GLY A 155 -8.31 -13.45 7.28
CA GLY A 155 -7.35 -12.81 6.38
C GLY A 155 -6.89 -13.71 5.23
N LYS A 156 -6.74 -15.03 5.48
CA LYS A 156 -6.37 -16.00 4.45
C LYS A 156 -7.55 -16.37 3.52
N LEU A 157 -8.78 -16.37 4.03
CA LEU A 157 -9.99 -16.70 3.27
C LEU A 157 -10.49 -15.50 2.45
N TYR A 158 -10.15 -14.29 2.83
CA TYR A 158 -10.65 -13.07 2.21
C TYR A 158 -10.46 -13.01 0.67
N PRO A 159 -9.29 -13.35 0.08
CA PRO A 159 -9.14 -13.38 -1.37
C PRO A 159 -10.06 -14.38 -2.07
N PHE A 160 -10.37 -15.51 -1.42
CA PHE A 160 -11.28 -16.51 -1.97
C PHE A 160 -12.74 -16.04 -1.92
N ILE A 161 -13.12 -15.30 -0.84
CA ILE A 161 -14.44 -14.66 -0.73
C ILE A 161 -14.60 -13.65 -1.87
N GLU A 162 -13.61 -12.79 -2.10
CA GLU A 162 -13.65 -11.82 -3.19
C GLU A 162 -13.74 -12.49 -4.56
N LEU A 163 -12.96 -13.55 -4.81
CA LEU A 163 -13.02 -14.30 -6.06
C LEU A 163 -14.41 -14.89 -6.28
N PHE A 164 -14.98 -15.49 -5.25
CA PHE A 164 -16.34 -16.04 -5.31
C PHE A 164 -17.38 -14.98 -5.63
N LEU A 165 -17.34 -13.84 -4.95
CA LEU A 165 -18.22 -12.70 -5.21
C LEU A 165 -18.08 -12.21 -6.66
N GLY A 166 -16.85 -12.06 -7.14
CA GLY A 166 -16.58 -11.65 -8.51
C GLY A 166 -17.16 -12.60 -9.56
N ILE A 167 -17.01 -13.91 -9.36
CA ILE A 167 -17.59 -14.93 -10.25
C ILE A 167 -19.13 -14.85 -10.22
N CYS A 168 -19.74 -14.70 -9.05
CA CYS A 168 -21.20 -14.57 -8.92
C CYS A 168 -21.72 -13.31 -9.64
N PHE A 169 -21.01 -12.18 -9.56
CA PHE A 169 -21.35 -10.97 -10.32
C PHE A 169 -21.29 -11.20 -11.82
N LEU A 170 -20.23 -11.82 -12.34
CA LEU A 170 -20.05 -12.06 -13.77
C LEU A 170 -21.10 -13.02 -14.33
N LEU A 171 -21.45 -14.05 -13.56
CA LEU A 171 -22.48 -15.02 -13.92
C LEU A 171 -23.91 -14.47 -13.74
N GLY A 172 -24.07 -13.36 -13.02
CA GLY A 172 -25.39 -12.82 -12.69
C GLY A 172 -26.19 -13.69 -11.70
N TYR A 173 -25.50 -14.47 -10.87
CA TYR A 173 -26.12 -15.44 -9.98
C TYR A 173 -26.33 -14.86 -8.58
N LEU A 174 -27.53 -15.04 -8.01
CA LEU A 174 -27.88 -14.59 -6.65
C LEU A 174 -27.54 -13.11 -6.37
N LEU A 175 -27.72 -12.22 -7.35
CA LEU A 175 -27.24 -10.84 -7.33
C LEU A 175 -27.61 -10.08 -6.05
N ILE A 176 -28.84 -10.27 -5.52
CA ILE A 176 -29.26 -9.56 -4.31
C ILE A 176 -28.41 -9.95 -3.09
N TYR A 177 -28.16 -11.24 -2.89
CA TYR A 177 -27.36 -11.73 -1.76
C TYR A 177 -25.88 -11.36 -1.92
N VAL A 178 -25.37 -11.43 -3.16
CA VAL A 178 -23.99 -11.04 -3.50
C VAL A 178 -23.77 -9.55 -3.23
N ASN A 179 -24.70 -8.69 -3.62
CA ASN A 179 -24.61 -7.25 -3.33
C ASN A 179 -24.67 -6.97 -1.82
N ILE A 180 -25.57 -7.63 -1.07
CA ILE A 180 -25.65 -7.49 0.39
C ILE A 180 -24.31 -7.89 1.05
N LEU A 181 -23.76 -9.04 0.68
CA LEU A 181 -22.50 -9.52 1.23
C LEU A 181 -21.33 -8.60 0.86
N THR A 182 -21.30 -8.14 -0.39
CA THR A 182 -20.31 -7.15 -0.87
C THR A 182 -20.38 -5.87 -0.07
N PHE A 183 -21.58 -5.32 0.12
CA PHE A 183 -21.77 -4.11 0.91
C PHE A 183 -21.25 -4.26 2.34
N LEU A 184 -21.56 -5.37 3.01
CA LEU A 184 -21.11 -5.66 4.37
C LEU A 184 -19.57 -5.78 4.46
N VAL A 185 -18.98 -6.58 3.58
CA VAL A 185 -17.52 -6.83 3.56
C VAL A 185 -16.75 -5.53 3.30
N LEU A 186 -17.16 -4.75 2.30
CA LEU A 186 -16.48 -3.50 1.95
C LEU A 186 -16.71 -2.41 3.00
N SER A 187 -17.88 -2.35 3.65
CA SER A 187 -18.13 -1.40 4.73
C SER A 187 -17.23 -1.66 5.94
N ILE A 188 -17.10 -2.93 6.34
CA ILE A 188 -16.20 -3.31 7.45
C ILE A 188 -14.74 -2.98 7.10
N GLY A 189 -14.29 -3.35 5.90
CA GLY A 189 -12.94 -3.03 5.42
C GLY A 189 -12.68 -1.52 5.36
N SER A 190 -13.67 -0.72 4.93
CA SER A 190 -13.56 0.74 4.87
C SER A 190 -13.35 1.36 6.25
N ILE A 191 -14.03 0.85 7.30
CA ILE A 191 -13.83 1.32 8.68
C ILE A 191 -12.41 1.01 9.14
N GLY A 192 -11.87 -0.17 8.83
CA GLY A 192 -10.50 -0.54 9.14
C GLY A 192 -9.48 0.40 8.47
N ILE A 193 -9.63 0.63 7.16
CA ILE A 193 -8.78 1.54 6.39
C ILE A 193 -8.85 2.97 6.94
N TRP A 194 -10.06 3.45 7.25
CA TRP A 194 -10.26 4.78 7.82
C TRP A 194 -9.51 4.95 9.15
N ASN A 195 -9.62 3.99 10.05
CA ASN A 195 -8.93 4.01 11.33
C ASN A 195 -7.40 3.99 11.15
N ALA A 196 -6.90 3.19 10.21
CA ALA A 196 -5.48 3.12 9.88
C ALA A 196 -4.94 4.45 9.34
N LEU A 197 -5.67 5.09 8.42
CA LEU A 197 -5.30 6.39 7.86
C LEU A 197 -5.32 7.52 8.91
N ARG A 198 -6.32 7.50 9.80
CA ARG A 198 -6.43 8.50 10.88
C ARG A 198 -5.27 8.42 11.87
N ASN A 199 -4.79 7.22 12.17
CA ASN A 199 -3.69 7.01 13.12
C ASN A 199 -2.30 7.25 12.50
N ASN A 200 -2.23 7.78 11.28
CA ASN A 200 -1.00 8.09 10.55
C ASN A 200 0.02 6.93 10.48
N ASN A 201 -0.48 5.71 10.56
CA ASN A 201 0.34 4.51 10.42
C ASN A 201 0.74 4.36 8.96
N ARG A 202 2.03 4.32 8.67
CA ARG A 202 2.57 4.02 7.32
C ARG A 202 2.41 2.52 7.04
N LEU A 203 1.16 2.08 6.85
CA LEU A 203 0.83 0.70 6.54
C LEU A 203 0.91 0.45 5.03
N GLU A 204 1.26 -0.76 4.66
CA GLU A 204 1.25 -1.20 3.26
C GLU A 204 -0.16 -1.63 2.86
N CYS A 205 -0.61 -1.17 1.69
CA CYS A 205 -1.87 -1.62 1.11
C CYS A 205 -1.74 -3.06 0.63
N ALA A 206 -2.71 -3.88 1.00
CA ALA A 206 -2.80 -5.26 0.54
C ALA A 206 -3.57 -5.43 -0.79
N CYS A 207 -4.02 -4.33 -1.43
CA CYS A 207 -4.93 -4.38 -2.59
C CYS A 207 -4.38 -5.18 -3.78
N LEU A 208 -3.09 -5.01 -4.09
CA LEU A 208 -2.40 -5.75 -5.17
C LEU A 208 -1.52 -6.88 -4.64
N GLY A 209 -1.84 -7.41 -3.45
CA GLY A 209 -1.03 -8.42 -2.78
C GLY A 209 0.27 -7.84 -2.21
N SER A 210 1.01 -8.66 -1.46
CA SER A 210 2.26 -8.26 -0.82
C SER A 210 3.46 -8.14 -1.77
N SER A 211 3.27 -8.48 -3.06
CA SER A 211 4.33 -8.43 -4.07
C SER A 211 4.66 -7.00 -4.51
N LEU A 212 3.72 -6.07 -4.33
CA LEU A 212 3.85 -4.67 -4.65
C LEU A 212 3.57 -3.90 -3.35
N SER A 213 4.62 -3.53 -2.62
CA SER A 213 4.52 -2.74 -1.39
C SER A 213 4.04 -1.31 -1.69
N LEU A 214 2.72 -1.17 -1.86
CA LEU A 214 2.07 0.13 -2.04
C LEU A 214 1.71 0.69 -0.66
N PRO A 215 1.94 1.99 -0.43
CA PRO A 215 1.45 2.62 0.78
C PRO A 215 -0.08 2.59 0.81
N LEU A 216 -0.67 2.36 1.98
CA LEU A 216 -2.10 2.50 2.19
C LEU A 216 -2.48 3.97 1.95
N THR A 217 -3.27 4.22 0.92
CA THR A 217 -3.61 5.58 0.48
C THR A 217 -5.10 5.85 0.63
N PRO A 218 -5.53 7.12 0.70
CA PRO A 218 -6.95 7.48 0.63
C PRO A 218 -7.65 6.94 -0.62
N VAL A 219 -6.93 6.67 -1.70
CA VAL A 219 -7.47 6.09 -2.94
C VAL A 219 -8.12 4.74 -2.68
N THR A 220 -7.49 3.86 -1.91
CA THR A 220 -8.05 2.56 -1.53
C THR A 220 -9.37 2.68 -0.76
N LEU A 221 -9.46 3.67 0.13
CA LEU A 221 -10.71 3.96 0.84
C LEU A 221 -11.81 4.41 -0.11
N VAL A 222 -11.48 5.32 -1.04
CA VAL A 222 -12.43 5.82 -2.03
C VAL A 222 -12.91 4.70 -2.95
N GLU A 223 -12.02 3.81 -3.40
CA GLU A 223 -12.41 2.63 -4.20
C GLU A 223 -13.42 1.75 -3.45
N ASN A 224 -13.13 1.40 -2.21
CA ASN A 224 -14.04 0.57 -1.40
C ASN A 224 -15.39 1.26 -1.16
N LEU A 225 -15.41 2.57 -0.92
CA LEU A 225 -16.65 3.33 -0.71
C LEU A 225 -17.48 3.41 -1.99
N ILE A 226 -16.86 3.61 -3.15
CA ILE A 226 -17.55 3.62 -4.45
C ILE A 226 -18.18 2.25 -4.71
N MET A 227 -17.43 1.17 -4.50
CA MET A 227 -17.93 -0.19 -4.68
C MET A 227 -19.07 -0.51 -3.71
N ALA A 228 -18.97 -0.09 -2.45
CA ALA A 228 -20.04 -0.25 -1.46
C ALA A 228 -21.30 0.55 -1.84
N ALA A 229 -21.14 1.76 -2.35
CA ALA A 229 -22.26 2.58 -2.83
C ALA A 229 -22.94 1.95 -4.06
N MET A 230 -22.18 1.39 -5.01
CA MET A 230 -22.72 0.66 -6.14
C MET A 230 -23.49 -0.60 -5.69
N ALA A 231 -22.95 -1.36 -4.75
CA ALA A 231 -23.64 -2.53 -4.19
C ALA A 231 -24.96 -2.13 -3.52
N LEU A 232 -24.97 -1.05 -2.75
CA LEU A 232 -26.19 -0.51 -2.12
C LEU A 232 -27.22 -0.07 -3.16
N TYR A 233 -26.80 0.65 -4.20
CA TYR A 233 -27.67 1.05 -5.31
C TYR A 233 -28.27 -0.17 -6.01
N MET A 234 -27.47 -1.19 -6.29
CA MET A 234 -27.95 -2.43 -6.92
C MET A 234 -28.97 -3.18 -6.05
N ILE A 235 -28.80 -3.18 -4.72
CA ILE A 235 -29.78 -3.76 -3.79
C ILE A 235 -31.13 -3.05 -3.96
N THR A 236 -31.16 -1.71 -3.99
CA THR A 236 -32.41 -0.95 -4.12
C THR A 236 -33.10 -1.13 -5.45
N LYS A 237 -32.35 -1.53 -6.49
CA LYS A 237 -32.93 -1.83 -7.82
C LYS A 237 -33.43 -3.25 -7.98
N LEU A 238 -32.86 -4.19 -7.20
CA LEU A 238 -33.22 -5.62 -7.24
C LEU A 238 -34.36 -5.99 -6.27
N MET A 239 -34.63 -5.11 -5.29
CA MET A 239 -35.80 -5.21 -4.39
C MET A 239 -37.05 -4.59 -5.00
#